data_a90c1c101e8d61ff756d5ba7017337f3
#
_entry.id   a90c1c101e8d61ff756d5ba7017337f3
#
_cell.length_a   1.000
_cell.length_b   1.000
_cell.length_c   1.000
_cell.angle_alpha   90.00
_cell.angle_beta   90.00
_cell.angle_gamma   90.00
#
_symmetry.space_group_name_H-M   'P 1'
#
loop_
_entity.id
_entity.type
_entity.pdbx_description
1 polymer ?
#
loop_
_entity_poly.entity_id
_entity_poly.type
_entity_poly.pdbx_seq_one_letter_code
_entity_poly.pdbx_strand_id
1 'polypeptide(L)'
;MRTYAYLRASTVEQDAARASQSLNTFAEEHGLTIAANFIENVSGASLQRPELFRLLAVAQAGDILLVEQIDRLSRLDADDWERLRGVIQSKGIRIVALDLPTSYLQLQSGNDEFMRSMMNAINGMMLDMLAAIARKDYTDRKRRQAQGIEKAKEMGLYKGRQPDLEKHEHIRTLIAQGNSQRKVAKMLSCAVGTVRNALNAEKTTG
;
A
#
# COMPACT_ATOMS: atom_id res chain seq x y z
N MET A 1 -12.94 -6.39 -25.97
CA MET A 1 -11.86 -5.77 -25.18
C MET A 1 -12.51 -4.85 -24.17
N ARG A 2 -12.35 -5.10 -22.89
CA ARG A 2 -12.84 -4.27 -21.78
C ARG A 2 -11.63 -3.72 -21.02
N THR A 3 -11.79 -2.57 -20.38
CA THR A 3 -10.74 -1.99 -19.55
C THR A 3 -11.18 -2.02 -18.10
N TYR A 4 -10.35 -2.58 -17.23
CA TYR A 4 -10.57 -2.63 -15.79
C TYR A 4 -9.51 -1.77 -15.10
N ALA A 5 -9.94 -0.79 -14.34
CA ALA A 5 -9.04 0.06 -13.58
C ALA A 5 -8.73 -0.58 -12.22
N TYR A 6 -7.45 -0.72 -11.90
CA TYR A 6 -6.99 -1.18 -10.60
C TYR A 6 -6.30 -0.04 -9.84
N LEU A 7 -6.85 0.29 -8.69
CA LEU A 7 -6.39 1.37 -7.83
C LEU A 7 -5.93 0.79 -6.50
N ARG A 8 -4.73 1.15 -6.06
CA ARG A 8 -4.23 0.77 -4.75
C ARG A 8 -3.90 2.01 -3.93
N ALA A 9 -4.66 2.25 -2.89
CA ALA A 9 -4.46 3.35 -1.94
C ALA A 9 -4.00 2.82 -0.59
N SER A 10 -3.05 3.50 0.04
CA SER A 10 -2.56 3.16 1.39
C SER A 10 -3.28 3.96 2.49
N THR A 11 -4.01 5.03 2.12
CA THR A 11 -4.84 5.88 2.98
C THR A 11 -6.09 6.35 2.24
N VAL A 12 -7.15 6.29 2.94
CA VAL A 12 -8.53 6.03 2.64
C VAL A 12 -9.20 6.80 1.52
N GLU A 13 -9.24 7.93 1.15
CA GLU A 13 -10.21 8.45 0.16
C GLU A 13 -9.60 9.38 -0.90
N GLN A 14 -8.72 10.25 -0.51
CA GLN A 14 -8.19 11.28 -1.42
C GLN A 14 -7.24 10.71 -2.49
N ASP A 15 -6.39 9.74 -2.13
CA ASP A 15 -5.44 9.13 -3.08
C ASP A 15 -6.16 8.24 -4.10
N ALA A 16 -7.22 7.53 -3.68
CA ALA A 16 -8.01 6.70 -4.58
C ALA A 16 -8.84 7.55 -5.55
N ALA A 17 -9.44 8.65 -5.09
CA ALA A 17 -10.21 9.57 -5.92
C ALA A 17 -9.32 10.25 -6.98
N ARG A 18 -8.14 10.75 -6.59
CA ARG A 18 -7.17 11.35 -7.51
C ARG A 18 -6.71 10.34 -8.57
N ALA A 19 -6.33 9.13 -8.15
CA ALA A 19 -5.91 8.09 -9.07
C ALA A 19 -7.04 7.67 -10.02
N SER A 20 -8.28 7.58 -9.52
CA SER A 20 -9.45 7.31 -10.36
C SER A 20 -9.66 8.38 -11.43
N GLN A 21 -9.52 9.65 -11.06
CA GLN A 21 -9.63 10.75 -12.03
C GLN A 21 -8.54 10.66 -13.11
N SER A 22 -7.29 10.41 -12.72
CA SER A 22 -6.19 10.25 -13.68
C SER A 22 -6.42 9.10 -14.66
N LEU A 23 -6.94 7.95 -14.17
CA LEU A 23 -7.27 6.80 -15.02
C LEU A 23 -8.44 7.07 -15.95
N ASN A 24 -9.47 7.79 -15.50
CA ASN A 24 -10.61 8.17 -16.35
C ASN A 24 -10.18 9.12 -17.46
N THR A 25 -9.43 10.18 -17.14
CA THR A 25 -8.89 11.11 -18.13
C THR A 25 -8.05 10.38 -19.17
N PHE A 26 -7.14 9.51 -18.73
CA PHE A 26 -6.33 8.71 -19.65
C PHE A 26 -7.19 7.81 -20.55
N ALA A 27 -8.21 7.16 -19.98
CA ALA A 27 -9.11 6.29 -20.74
C ALA A 27 -9.85 7.08 -21.82
N GLU A 28 -10.37 8.26 -21.50
CA GLU A 28 -11.04 9.16 -22.45
C GLU A 28 -10.11 9.59 -23.59
N GLU A 29 -8.88 10.02 -23.27
CA GLU A 29 -7.87 10.43 -24.25
C GLU A 29 -7.47 9.31 -25.22
N HIS A 30 -7.52 8.05 -24.77
CA HIS A 30 -7.15 6.89 -25.58
C HIS A 30 -8.34 6.09 -26.12
N GLY A 31 -9.57 6.62 -26.00
CA GLY A 31 -10.79 5.97 -26.50
C GLY A 31 -11.11 4.65 -25.79
N LEU A 32 -10.69 4.51 -24.53
CA LEU A 32 -10.97 3.33 -23.71
C LEU A 32 -12.21 3.59 -22.83
N THR A 33 -13.01 2.53 -22.62
CA THR A 33 -14.13 2.60 -21.67
C THR A 33 -13.82 1.74 -20.46
N ILE A 34 -13.74 2.35 -19.27
CA ILE A 34 -13.54 1.63 -18.02
C ILE A 34 -14.85 0.90 -17.66
N ALA A 35 -14.79 -0.42 -17.68
CA ALA A 35 -15.93 -1.29 -17.36
C ALA A 35 -16.18 -1.43 -15.86
N ALA A 36 -15.13 -1.43 -15.04
CA ALA A 36 -15.22 -1.46 -13.58
C ALA A 36 -13.92 -0.97 -12.93
N ASN A 37 -14.05 -0.44 -11.71
CA ASN A 37 -12.94 -0.04 -10.85
C ASN A 37 -12.78 -1.08 -9.72
N PHE A 38 -11.53 -1.49 -9.46
CA PHE A 38 -11.15 -2.37 -8.37
C PHE A 38 -10.20 -1.63 -7.44
N ILE A 39 -10.67 -1.34 -6.24
CA ILE A 39 -9.94 -0.50 -5.26
C ILE A 39 -9.40 -1.39 -4.16
N GLU A 40 -8.08 -1.45 -4.05
CA GLU A 40 -7.36 -2.25 -3.07
C GLU A 40 -6.80 -1.37 -1.96
N ASN A 41 -7.08 -1.72 -0.70
CA ASN A 41 -6.59 -0.99 0.46
C ASN A 41 -5.62 -1.84 1.29
N VAL A 42 -4.58 -2.35 0.64
CA VAL A 42 -3.54 -3.18 1.27
C VAL A 42 -2.13 -2.71 0.91
N SER A 43 -1.15 -3.18 1.69
CA SER A 43 0.26 -2.92 1.42
C SER A 43 0.67 -3.42 0.03
N GLY A 44 1.42 -2.61 -0.70
CA GLY A 44 1.96 -3.00 -2.00
C GLY A 44 2.99 -4.13 -1.97
N ALA A 45 3.51 -4.48 -0.80
CA ALA A 45 4.49 -5.55 -0.62
C ALA A 45 3.85 -6.93 -0.37
N SER A 46 2.52 -7.04 -0.36
CA SER A 46 1.79 -8.29 -0.16
C SER A 46 1.05 -8.69 -1.43
N LEU A 47 1.05 -10.00 -1.74
CA LEU A 47 0.23 -10.58 -2.80
C LEU A 47 -1.22 -10.86 -2.33
N GLN A 48 -1.53 -10.68 -1.05
CA GLN A 48 -2.90 -10.77 -0.54
C GLN A 48 -3.73 -9.56 -1.00
N ARG A 49 -4.19 -9.61 -2.25
CA ARG A 49 -4.91 -8.55 -2.96
C ARG A 49 -6.24 -9.07 -3.51
N PRO A 50 -7.27 -9.18 -2.65
CA PRO A 50 -8.56 -9.75 -3.05
C PRO A 50 -9.19 -9.04 -4.25
N GLU A 51 -9.12 -7.71 -4.33
CA GLU A 51 -9.70 -6.96 -5.43
C GLU A 51 -8.94 -7.14 -6.75
N LEU A 52 -7.59 -7.26 -6.70
CA LEU A 52 -6.81 -7.62 -7.88
C LEU A 52 -7.18 -9.01 -8.40
N PHE A 53 -7.27 -10.01 -7.51
CA PHE A 53 -7.64 -11.36 -7.92
C PHE A 53 -9.09 -11.45 -8.39
N ARG A 54 -10.00 -10.66 -7.83
CA ARG A 54 -11.36 -10.52 -8.31
C ARG A 54 -11.40 -9.93 -9.73
N LEU A 55 -10.61 -8.89 -10.01
CA LEU A 55 -10.43 -8.36 -11.35
C LEU A 55 -9.94 -9.45 -12.30
N LEU A 56 -8.86 -10.15 -11.93
CA LEU A 56 -8.30 -11.21 -12.75
C LEU A 56 -9.28 -12.37 -12.97
N ALA A 57 -10.21 -12.62 -12.05
CA ALA A 57 -11.24 -13.64 -12.20
C ALA A 57 -12.27 -13.29 -13.28
N VAL A 58 -12.65 -12.02 -13.42
CA VAL A 58 -13.67 -11.57 -14.40
C VAL A 58 -13.08 -11.17 -15.75
N ALA A 59 -11.80 -10.82 -15.80
CA ALA A 59 -11.12 -10.42 -17.01
C ALA A 59 -10.90 -11.59 -17.97
N GLN A 60 -11.01 -11.32 -19.27
CA GLN A 60 -10.86 -12.28 -20.36
C GLN A 60 -9.65 -11.92 -21.24
N ALA A 61 -9.25 -12.85 -22.10
CA ALA A 61 -8.17 -12.62 -23.05
C ALA A 61 -8.43 -11.39 -23.92
N GLY A 62 -7.41 -10.54 -24.03
CA GLY A 62 -7.48 -9.26 -24.74
C GLY A 62 -8.01 -8.10 -23.92
N ASP A 63 -8.52 -8.31 -22.68
CA ASP A 63 -8.91 -7.22 -21.79
C ASP A 63 -7.69 -6.47 -21.24
N ILE A 64 -7.92 -5.26 -20.75
CA ILE A 64 -6.89 -4.36 -20.26
C ILE A 64 -7.00 -4.23 -18.74
N LEU A 65 -5.87 -4.43 -18.05
CA LEU A 65 -5.63 -4.05 -16.67
C LEU A 65 -4.95 -2.68 -16.66
N LEU A 66 -5.71 -1.63 -16.37
CA LEU A 66 -5.26 -0.25 -16.35
C LEU A 66 -4.83 0.17 -14.93
N VAL A 67 -3.61 0.68 -14.80
CA VAL A 67 -3.05 1.16 -13.53
C VAL A 67 -2.40 2.54 -13.69
N GLU A 68 -2.39 3.34 -12.64
CA GLU A 68 -1.72 4.65 -12.64
C GLU A 68 -0.21 4.49 -12.80
N GLN A 69 0.39 3.55 -12.07
CA GLN A 69 1.82 3.28 -12.07
C GLN A 69 2.06 1.78 -11.91
N ILE A 70 3.16 1.30 -12.50
CA ILE A 70 3.56 -0.10 -12.34
C ILE A 70 3.84 -0.47 -10.89
N ASP A 71 4.28 0.45 -10.07
CA ASP A 71 4.54 0.23 -8.65
C ASP A 71 3.27 -0.15 -7.86
N ARG A 72 2.08 0.10 -8.39
CA ARG A 72 0.82 -0.36 -7.80
C ARG A 72 0.68 -1.88 -7.83
N LEU A 73 1.30 -2.52 -8.82
CA LEU A 73 1.33 -3.97 -8.97
C LEU A 73 2.61 -4.61 -8.41
N SER A 74 3.76 -3.97 -8.57
CA SER A 74 5.08 -4.60 -8.62
C SER A 74 5.98 -4.46 -7.38
N ARG A 75 5.49 -3.92 -6.24
CA ARG A 75 6.27 -3.86 -4.97
C ARG A 75 6.35 -5.23 -4.26
N LEU A 76 5.99 -6.29 -4.94
CA LEU A 76 6.06 -7.67 -4.49
C LEU A 76 7.52 -8.14 -4.46
N ASP A 77 7.80 -9.22 -3.73
CA ASP A 77 9.06 -9.94 -3.92
C ASP A 77 9.15 -10.56 -5.32
N ALA A 78 10.29 -11.17 -5.66
CA ALA A 78 10.51 -11.68 -7.00
C ALA A 78 9.56 -12.83 -7.36
N ASP A 79 9.34 -13.76 -6.44
CA ASP A 79 8.53 -14.96 -6.65
C ASP A 79 7.05 -14.59 -6.79
N ASP A 80 6.56 -13.68 -5.94
CA ASP A 80 5.18 -13.18 -6.00
C ASP A 80 4.92 -12.36 -7.28
N TRP A 81 5.92 -11.58 -7.74
CA TRP A 81 5.82 -10.88 -9.01
C TRP A 81 5.74 -11.84 -10.18
N GLU A 82 6.60 -12.85 -10.23
CA GLU A 82 6.58 -13.85 -11.30
C GLU A 82 5.25 -14.61 -11.33
N ARG A 83 4.73 -15.00 -10.17
CA ARG A 83 3.41 -15.64 -10.06
C ARG A 83 2.30 -14.75 -10.59
N LEU A 84 2.23 -13.50 -10.15
CA LEU A 84 1.22 -12.56 -10.60
C LEU A 84 1.29 -12.34 -12.12
N ARG A 85 2.50 -12.10 -12.62
CA ARG A 85 2.76 -11.91 -14.05
C ARG A 85 2.37 -13.15 -14.86
N GLY A 86 2.72 -14.34 -14.39
CA GLY A 86 2.32 -15.60 -15.03
C GLY A 86 0.81 -15.75 -15.13
N VAL A 87 0.06 -15.41 -14.08
CA VAL A 87 -1.41 -15.41 -14.11
C VAL A 87 -1.95 -14.42 -15.13
N ILE A 88 -1.44 -13.18 -15.17
CA ILE A 88 -1.90 -12.16 -16.12
C ILE A 88 -1.61 -12.59 -17.57
N GLN A 89 -0.41 -13.12 -17.82
CA GLN A 89 -0.01 -13.60 -19.15
C GLN A 89 -0.83 -14.82 -19.60
N SER A 90 -1.03 -15.81 -18.73
CA SER A 90 -1.80 -17.02 -19.06
C SER A 90 -3.26 -16.71 -19.38
N LYS A 91 -3.80 -15.64 -18.81
CA LYS A 91 -5.14 -15.14 -19.13
C LYS A 91 -5.18 -14.24 -20.38
N GLY A 92 -4.04 -13.89 -20.96
CA GLY A 92 -3.97 -12.99 -22.11
C GLY A 92 -4.41 -11.56 -21.79
N ILE A 93 -4.31 -11.12 -20.55
CA ILE A 93 -4.65 -9.76 -20.10
C ILE A 93 -3.48 -8.84 -20.38
N ARG A 94 -3.75 -7.65 -20.92
CA ARG A 94 -2.72 -6.62 -21.18
C ARG A 94 -2.63 -5.65 -20.01
N ILE A 95 -1.41 -5.41 -19.52
CA ILE A 95 -1.17 -4.36 -18.54
C ILE A 95 -0.93 -3.05 -19.28
N VAL A 96 -1.68 -2.02 -18.93
CA VAL A 96 -1.47 -0.63 -19.36
C VAL A 96 -1.24 0.22 -18.11
N ALA A 97 -0.13 0.94 -18.11
CA ALA A 97 0.23 1.85 -17.03
C ALA A 97 0.52 3.23 -17.58
N LEU A 98 0.03 4.28 -16.90
CA LEU A 98 0.18 5.65 -17.35
C LEU A 98 1.65 6.10 -17.35
N ASP A 99 2.45 5.56 -16.42
CA ASP A 99 3.90 5.84 -16.32
C ASP A 99 4.75 5.01 -17.30
N LEU A 100 4.14 4.14 -18.12
CA LEU A 100 4.83 3.31 -19.09
C LEU A 100 4.24 3.48 -20.51
N PRO A 101 4.71 4.48 -21.30
CA PRO A 101 4.19 4.74 -22.65
C PRO A 101 4.19 3.53 -23.59
N THR A 102 5.20 2.66 -23.50
CA THR A 102 5.26 1.44 -24.33
C THR A 102 4.08 0.50 -24.09
N SER A 103 3.41 0.58 -22.95
CA SER A 103 2.28 -0.28 -22.60
C SER A 103 1.01 0.06 -23.40
N TYR A 104 0.86 1.30 -23.85
CA TYR A 104 -0.33 1.76 -24.58
C TYR A 104 -0.08 2.19 -26.03
N LEU A 105 1.17 2.30 -26.47
CA LEU A 105 1.48 2.49 -27.89
C LEU A 105 0.83 1.44 -28.78
N GLN A 106 0.68 0.22 -28.28
CA GLN A 106 0.01 -0.87 -28.99
C GLN A 106 -1.50 -0.69 -29.15
N LEU A 107 -2.14 0.19 -28.39
CA LEU A 107 -3.56 0.47 -28.56
C LEU A 107 -3.83 1.20 -29.87
N GLN A 108 -2.81 1.89 -30.40
CA GLN A 108 -2.85 2.69 -31.62
C GLN A 108 -2.20 1.98 -32.83
N SER A 109 -1.49 0.87 -32.61
CA SER A 109 -0.72 0.21 -33.66
C SER A 109 -1.60 -0.66 -34.55
N GLY A 110 -1.39 -0.54 -35.87
CA GLY A 110 -2.10 -1.30 -36.88
C GLY A 110 -1.87 -2.83 -36.81
N ASN A 111 -2.39 -3.54 -37.83
CA ASN A 111 -2.53 -5.01 -37.89
C ASN A 111 -1.20 -5.80 -38.11
N ASP A 112 -0.03 -5.22 -37.98
CA ASP A 112 1.25 -5.94 -38.14
C ASP A 112 1.53 -6.84 -36.92
N GLU A 113 1.45 -8.15 -37.15
CA GLU A 113 1.65 -9.19 -36.15
C GLU A 113 3.09 -9.20 -35.60
N PHE A 114 4.08 -8.97 -36.47
CA PHE A 114 5.50 -8.88 -36.05
C PHE A 114 5.73 -7.69 -35.11
N MET A 115 5.25 -6.51 -35.52
CA MET A 115 5.38 -5.29 -34.72
C MET A 115 4.68 -5.45 -33.35
N ARG A 116 3.50 -6.08 -33.35
CA ARG A 116 2.76 -6.37 -32.11
C ARG A 116 3.54 -7.31 -31.20
N SER A 117 4.13 -8.37 -31.74
CA SER A 117 4.94 -9.33 -30.97
C SER A 117 6.18 -8.68 -30.40
N MET A 118 6.88 -7.86 -31.16
CA MET A 118 8.05 -7.12 -30.71
C MET A 118 7.70 -6.13 -29.60
N MET A 119 6.62 -5.37 -29.74
CA MET A 119 6.18 -4.42 -28.70
C MET A 119 5.73 -5.14 -27.43
N ASN A 120 5.10 -6.31 -27.52
CA ASN A 120 4.76 -7.14 -26.38
C ASN A 120 6.02 -7.60 -25.61
N ALA A 121 7.07 -8.00 -26.32
CA ALA A 121 8.34 -8.41 -25.71
C ALA A 121 9.02 -7.21 -25.00
N ILE A 122 9.08 -6.06 -25.67
CA ILE A 122 9.65 -4.82 -25.08
C ILE A 122 8.86 -4.41 -23.84
N ASN A 123 7.52 -4.38 -23.92
CA ASN A 123 6.68 -4.04 -22.80
C ASN A 123 6.86 -5.00 -21.63
N GLY A 124 6.94 -6.31 -21.89
CA GLY A 124 7.23 -7.31 -20.88
C GLY A 124 8.55 -7.07 -20.17
N MET A 125 9.63 -6.78 -20.91
CA MET A 125 10.94 -6.46 -20.36
C MET A 125 10.90 -5.17 -19.50
N MET A 126 10.22 -4.12 -19.96
CA MET A 126 10.07 -2.86 -19.22
C MET A 126 9.29 -3.06 -17.91
N LEU A 127 8.21 -3.86 -17.93
CA LEU A 127 7.46 -4.21 -16.73
C LEU A 127 8.34 -4.90 -15.70
N ASP A 128 9.17 -5.85 -16.10
CA ASP A 128 10.08 -6.58 -15.19
C ASP A 128 11.15 -5.64 -14.61
N MET A 129 11.71 -4.78 -15.45
CA MET A 129 12.71 -3.81 -15.01
C MET A 129 12.12 -2.82 -14.00
N LEU A 130 10.94 -2.27 -14.26
CA LEU A 130 10.27 -1.35 -13.33
C LEU A 130 9.87 -2.07 -12.03
N ALA A 131 9.44 -3.33 -12.11
CA ALA A 131 9.18 -4.14 -10.92
C ALA A 131 10.45 -4.36 -10.09
N ALA A 132 11.59 -4.65 -10.71
CA ALA A 132 12.87 -4.80 -10.02
C ALA A 132 13.32 -3.49 -9.35
N ILE A 133 13.17 -2.34 -10.03
CA ILE A 133 13.47 -1.01 -9.48
C ILE A 133 12.57 -0.72 -8.27
N ALA A 134 11.25 -0.93 -8.39
CA ALA A 134 10.30 -0.69 -7.31
C ALA A 134 10.59 -1.53 -6.05
N ARG A 135 11.02 -2.80 -6.24
CA ARG A 135 11.47 -3.66 -5.13
C ARG A 135 12.72 -3.13 -4.46
N LYS A 136 13.72 -2.74 -5.26
CA LYS A 136 14.96 -2.17 -4.74
C LYS A 136 14.69 -0.91 -3.93
N ASP A 137 13.91 0.01 -4.44
CA ASP A 137 13.56 1.27 -3.76
C ASP A 137 12.81 1.01 -2.44
N TYR A 138 11.90 0.02 -2.42
CA TYR A 138 11.21 -0.37 -1.21
C TYR A 138 12.17 -0.93 -0.15
N THR A 139 13.07 -1.83 -0.56
CA THR A 139 14.07 -2.45 0.32
C THR A 139 15.04 -1.41 0.88
N ASP A 140 15.50 -0.48 0.03
CA ASP A 140 16.42 0.58 0.43
C ASP A 140 15.76 1.59 1.38
N ARG A 141 14.48 1.91 1.20
CA ARG A 141 13.71 2.74 2.15
C ARG A 141 13.58 2.05 3.51
N LYS A 142 13.22 0.77 3.52
CA LYS A 142 13.08 -0.01 4.75
C LYS A 142 14.41 -0.09 5.52
N ARG A 143 15.52 -0.31 4.79
CA ARG A 143 16.86 -0.32 5.39
C ARG A 143 17.21 1.04 6.00
N ARG A 144 17.03 2.14 5.26
CA ARG A 144 17.28 3.50 5.78
C ARG A 144 16.41 3.85 6.99
N GLN A 145 15.14 3.44 6.99
CA GLN A 145 14.26 3.61 8.14
C GLN A 145 14.77 2.84 9.36
N ALA A 146 15.17 1.58 9.20
CA ALA A 146 15.72 0.77 10.30
C ALA A 146 16.99 1.41 10.90
N GLN A 147 17.92 1.84 10.04
CA GLN A 147 19.15 2.55 10.47
C GLN A 147 18.84 3.86 11.19
N GLY A 148 17.85 4.63 10.71
CA GLY A 148 17.41 5.86 11.37
C GLY A 148 16.81 5.61 12.75
N ILE A 149 16.02 4.55 12.91
CA ILE A 149 15.46 4.13 14.21
C ILE A 149 16.59 3.71 15.19
N GLU A 150 17.55 2.92 14.70
CA GLU A 150 18.68 2.47 15.50
C GLU A 150 19.50 3.65 16.01
N LYS A 151 19.90 4.56 15.13
CA LYS A 151 20.60 5.79 15.47
C LYS A 151 19.80 6.66 16.47
N ALA A 152 18.49 6.78 16.29
CA ALA A 152 17.64 7.54 17.22
C ALA A 152 17.54 6.88 18.60
N LYS A 153 17.56 5.54 18.66
CA LYS A 153 17.64 4.78 19.92
C LYS A 153 18.96 5.00 20.63
N GLU A 154 20.09 4.92 19.93
CA GLU A 154 21.43 5.19 20.46
C GLU A 154 21.56 6.61 21.03
N MET A 155 20.96 7.59 20.37
CA MET A 155 20.91 8.99 20.84
C MET A 155 19.89 9.23 21.97
N GLY A 156 19.15 8.20 22.43
CA GLY A 156 18.12 8.33 23.46
C GLY A 156 16.90 9.17 23.02
N LEU A 157 16.73 9.42 21.72
CA LEU A 157 15.62 10.19 21.18
C LEU A 157 14.31 9.39 21.12
N TYR A 158 14.41 8.06 21.17
CA TYR A 158 13.25 7.16 21.05
C TYR A 158 12.65 6.90 22.44
N LYS A 159 11.95 7.91 22.98
CA LYS A 159 11.40 7.87 24.36
C LYS A 159 10.03 7.19 24.45
N GLY A 160 9.50 6.64 23.35
CA GLY A 160 8.15 6.09 23.31
C GLY A 160 7.05 7.15 23.48
N ARG A 161 5.84 6.69 23.78
CA ARG A 161 4.73 7.59 24.09
C ARG A 161 4.97 8.28 25.41
N GLN A 162 4.97 9.61 25.42
CA GLN A 162 5.10 10.38 26.65
C GLN A 162 3.93 10.06 27.60
N PRO A 163 4.20 9.92 28.91
CA PRO A 163 3.14 9.73 29.89
C PRO A 163 2.27 10.99 29.96
N ASP A 164 0.98 10.80 30.07
CA ASP A 164 0.02 11.86 30.33
C ASP A 164 0.09 12.23 31.82
N LEU A 165 0.89 13.26 32.13
CA LEU A 165 1.18 13.66 33.50
C LEU A 165 -0.08 14.13 34.21
N GLU A 166 -0.96 14.85 33.56
CA GLU A 166 -2.22 15.33 34.14
C GLU A 166 -3.12 14.14 34.51
N LYS A 167 -3.24 13.17 33.65
CA LYS A 167 -3.97 11.92 33.94
C LYS A 167 -3.34 11.13 35.06
N HIS A 168 -2.00 11.12 35.16
CA HIS A 168 -1.28 10.48 36.27
C HIS A 168 -1.57 11.18 37.61
N GLU A 169 -1.67 12.49 37.63
CA GLU A 169 -1.99 13.27 38.82
C GLU A 169 -3.43 13.01 39.29
N HIS A 170 -4.39 13.00 38.35
CA HIS A 170 -5.77 12.63 38.66
C HIS A 170 -5.89 11.20 39.25
N ILE A 171 -5.12 10.25 38.69
CA ILE A 171 -5.07 8.86 39.19
C ILE A 171 -4.60 8.86 40.64
N ARG A 172 -3.53 9.58 41.00
CA ARG A 172 -2.97 9.63 42.35
C ARG A 172 -3.96 10.24 43.34
N THR A 173 -4.59 11.34 42.97
CA THR A 173 -5.63 12.00 43.75
C THR A 173 -6.77 11.07 44.08
N LEU A 174 -7.29 10.36 43.10
CA LEU A 174 -8.41 9.42 43.28
C LEU A 174 -8.01 8.21 44.16
N ILE A 175 -6.80 7.72 44.02
CA ILE A 175 -6.26 6.65 44.91
C ILE A 175 -6.09 7.14 46.34
N ALA A 176 -5.56 8.34 46.56
CA ALA A 176 -5.41 8.96 47.88
C ALA A 176 -6.76 9.15 48.61
N GLN A 177 -7.85 9.34 47.84
CA GLN A 177 -9.22 9.39 48.34
C GLN A 177 -9.79 8.01 48.71
N GLY A 178 -9.00 6.93 48.70
CA GLY A 178 -9.43 5.58 49.10
C GLY A 178 -10.10 4.74 48.01
N ASN A 179 -10.08 5.20 46.72
CA ASN A 179 -10.64 4.41 45.64
C ASN A 179 -9.72 3.27 45.22
N SER A 180 -10.26 2.10 44.93
CA SER A 180 -9.47 0.97 44.41
C SER A 180 -8.95 1.23 42.99
N GLN A 181 -7.79 0.64 42.62
CA GLN A 181 -7.20 0.78 41.26
C GLN A 181 -8.19 0.42 40.13
N ARG A 182 -9.00 -0.61 40.32
CA ARG A 182 -10.03 -1.03 39.33
C ARG A 182 -11.12 0.03 39.18
N LYS A 183 -11.53 0.67 40.31
CA LYS A 183 -12.56 1.72 40.27
C LYS A 183 -12.02 2.97 39.58
N VAL A 184 -10.79 3.39 39.88
CA VAL A 184 -10.12 4.53 39.22
C VAL A 184 -9.93 4.28 37.72
N ALA A 185 -9.52 3.07 37.32
CA ALA A 185 -9.39 2.69 35.90
C ALA A 185 -10.73 2.84 35.16
N LYS A 186 -11.85 2.44 35.78
CA LYS A 186 -13.19 2.60 35.21
C LYS A 186 -13.63 4.07 35.13
N MET A 187 -13.37 4.86 36.19
CA MET A 187 -13.72 6.29 36.24
C MET A 187 -13.00 7.11 35.17
N LEU A 188 -11.70 6.82 34.91
CA LEU A 188 -10.87 7.53 33.95
C LEU A 188 -10.80 6.85 32.57
N SER A 189 -11.64 5.84 32.32
CA SER A 189 -11.70 5.09 31.05
C SER A 189 -10.31 4.65 30.58
N CYS A 190 -9.52 4.03 31.48
CA CYS A 190 -8.16 3.56 31.16
C CYS A 190 -7.93 2.13 31.68
N ALA A 191 -6.84 1.50 31.20
CA ALA A 191 -6.45 0.19 31.67
C ALA A 191 -5.91 0.24 33.11
N VAL A 192 -6.13 -0.81 33.91
CA VAL A 192 -5.55 -0.92 35.28
C VAL A 192 -4.03 -0.82 35.26
N GLY A 193 -3.38 -1.28 34.15
CA GLY A 193 -1.94 -1.10 33.93
C GLY A 193 -1.50 0.37 33.90
N THR A 194 -2.32 1.27 33.33
CA THR A 194 -2.06 2.72 33.34
C THR A 194 -2.08 3.27 34.76
N VAL A 195 -3.05 2.81 35.58
CA VAL A 195 -3.12 3.21 36.99
C VAL A 195 -1.88 2.76 37.78
N ARG A 196 -1.43 1.51 37.56
CA ARG A 196 -0.17 1.01 38.18
C ARG A 196 1.07 1.80 37.78
N ASN A 197 1.18 2.10 36.46
CA ASN A 197 2.31 2.88 35.94
C ASN A 197 2.35 4.30 36.54
N ALA A 198 1.18 4.94 36.71
CA ALA A 198 1.09 6.26 37.32
C ALA A 198 1.55 6.26 38.80
N LEU A 199 1.28 5.17 39.53
CA LEU A 199 1.71 5.00 40.93
C LEU A 199 3.21 4.62 41.03
N ASN A 200 3.74 3.85 40.11
CA ASN A 200 5.14 3.43 40.12
C ASN A 200 6.11 4.51 39.63
N ALA A 201 5.65 5.46 38.83
CA ALA A 201 6.48 6.55 38.33
C ALA A 201 7.08 7.45 39.47
N GLU A 202 6.49 7.45 40.64
CA GLU A 202 7.05 8.15 41.82
C GLU A 202 8.21 7.41 42.51
N LYS A 203 8.24 6.06 42.39
CA LYS A 203 9.29 5.27 43.07
C LYS A 203 10.66 5.36 42.40
N THR A 204 10.72 5.92 41.17
CA THR A 204 11.95 6.02 40.38
C THR A 204 12.57 7.42 40.43
N THR A 205 11.93 8.39 41.11
CA THR A 205 12.40 9.78 41.19
C THR A 205 12.81 10.20 42.66
N GLY A 206 12.83 9.27 43.56
CA GLY A 206 13.39 9.39 44.94
C GLY A 206 14.52 8.39 45.12
#